data_cebbfe73a12cc6d5ca03f46de83a2de2
#
_entry.id   cebbfe73a12cc6d5ca03f46de83a2de2
#
_cell.length_a   1.000
_cell.length_b   1.000
_cell.length_c   1.000
_cell.angle_alpha   90.00
_cell.angle_beta   90.00
_cell.angle_gamma   90.00
#
_symmetry.space_group_name_H-M   'P 1'
#
loop_
_entity.id
_entity.type
_entity.pdbx_description
1 polymer ?
#
loop_
_entity_poly.entity_id
_entity_poly.type
_entity_poly.pdbx_seq_one_letter_code
_entity_poly.pdbx_strand_id
1 'polypeptide(L)'
;GGGLAVWHPKGAIVRKLMEDYSRLRHEHGGYEFVYTPHLANGKLFETSGHLQWYADGMYPPMEMDNGTYYMKPMNCPMHCLIFRSRQRSYRELPLRLFELGNVYRYERAGTLHGLMRIRGFTQDDSHIYCTKEQLAEEVASLLDFVLSVLRAFGFDDVAIGAPGYVGLPRQAFSPHHREMAQLYRGELSLDQAHQLTD
;
A
#
# COMPACT_ATOMS: atom_id res chain seq x y z
N GLY A 1 2.31 -15.92 -18.37
CA GLY A 1 1.89 -14.98 -19.38
C GLY A 1 0.89 -13.95 -18.87
N GLY A 2 0.73 -12.84 -19.59
CA GLY A 2 -0.33 -11.86 -19.33
C GLY A 2 -0.18 -11.07 -18.02
N GLY A 3 1.03 -10.87 -17.51
CA GLY A 3 1.26 -10.13 -16.26
C GLY A 3 0.92 -10.91 -14.98
N LEU A 4 0.83 -12.24 -15.08
CA LEU A 4 0.69 -13.14 -13.94
C LEU A 4 1.96 -13.98 -13.84
N ALA A 5 2.72 -13.78 -12.77
CA ALA A 5 4.01 -14.45 -12.58
C ALA A 5 3.83 -15.88 -12.04
N VAL A 6 4.56 -16.82 -12.63
CA VAL A 6 4.75 -18.19 -12.12
C VAL A 6 6.18 -18.31 -11.64
N TRP A 7 6.37 -18.61 -10.37
CA TRP A 7 7.69 -18.68 -9.75
C TRP A 7 8.25 -20.11 -9.83
N HIS A 8 9.36 -20.26 -10.54
CA HIS A 8 10.13 -21.49 -10.54
C HIS A 8 10.88 -21.69 -9.21
N PRO A 9 11.34 -22.91 -8.87
CA PRO A 9 11.91 -23.19 -7.55
C PRO A 9 13.00 -22.22 -7.08
N LYS A 10 13.94 -21.85 -7.95
CA LYS A 10 15.00 -20.88 -7.59
C LYS A 10 14.44 -19.48 -7.29
N GLY A 11 13.52 -19.00 -8.12
CA GLY A 11 12.87 -17.71 -7.90
C GLY A 11 11.93 -17.72 -6.68
N ALA A 12 11.24 -18.83 -6.44
CA ALA A 12 10.38 -18.99 -5.28
C ALA A 12 11.18 -18.96 -3.96
N ILE A 13 12.40 -19.52 -3.93
CA ILE A 13 13.28 -19.42 -2.76
C ILE A 13 13.68 -17.96 -2.50
N VAL A 14 14.11 -17.25 -3.55
CA VAL A 14 14.49 -15.82 -3.41
C VAL A 14 13.30 -15.01 -2.90
N ARG A 15 12.12 -15.16 -3.51
CA ARG A 15 10.90 -14.51 -3.08
C ARG A 15 10.59 -14.80 -1.62
N LYS A 16 10.62 -16.08 -1.22
CA LYS A 16 10.38 -16.50 0.17
C LYS A 16 11.32 -15.81 1.15
N LEU A 17 12.61 -15.76 0.84
CA LEU A 17 13.61 -15.11 1.70
C LEU A 17 13.35 -13.61 1.86
N MET A 18 12.95 -12.94 0.78
CA MET A 18 12.57 -11.52 0.84
C MET A 18 11.30 -11.31 1.68
N GLU A 19 10.29 -12.14 1.50
CA GLU A 19 9.04 -12.10 2.27
C GLU A 19 9.29 -12.39 3.77
N ASP A 20 10.11 -13.39 4.09
CA ASP A 20 10.48 -13.72 5.48
C ASP A 20 11.26 -12.57 6.13
N TYR A 21 12.19 -11.95 5.41
CA TYR A 21 12.92 -10.78 5.89
C TYR A 21 11.97 -9.60 6.15
N SER A 22 11.10 -9.27 5.19
CA SER A 22 10.13 -8.18 5.34
C SER A 22 9.22 -8.43 6.55
N ARG A 23 8.69 -9.67 6.72
CA ARG A 23 7.86 -10.03 7.87
C ARG A 23 8.59 -9.80 9.19
N LEU A 24 9.80 -10.32 9.31
CA LEU A 24 10.61 -10.16 10.52
C LEU A 24 10.87 -8.69 10.86
N ARG A 25 11.15 -7.88 9.83
CA ARG A 25 11.36 -6.45 10.01
C ARG A 25 10.12 -5.72 10.50
N HIS A 26 8.94 -6.05 9.95
CA HIS A 26 7.67 -5.47 10.39
C HIS A 26 7.32 -5.89 11.82
N GLU A 27 7.47 -7.16 12.17
CA GLU A 27 7.23 -7.65 13.54
C GLU A 27 8.13 -6.92 14.54
N HIS A 28 9.43 -6.75 14.24
CA HIS A 28 10.35 -5.99 15.09
C HIS A 28 10.01 -4.48 15.11
N GLY A 29 9.39 -3.96 14.07
CA GLY A 29 8.89 -2.58 14.00
C GLY A 29 7.56 -2.35 14.74
N GLY A 30 7.03 -3.39 15.39
CA GLY A 30 5.76 -3.29 16.14
C GLY A 30 4.52 -3.31 15.27
N TYR A 31 4.59 -3.92 14.07
CA TYR A 31 3.44 -4.15 13.21
C TYR A 31 2.76 -5.47 13.55
N GLU A 32 1.43 -5.46 13.59
CA GLU A 32 0.61 -6.65 13.77
C GLU A 32 0.32 -7.30 12.41
N PHE A 33 0.65 -8.59 12.28
CA PHE A 33 0.48 -9.33 11.04
C PHE A 33 -0.96 -9.77 10.85
N VAL A 34 -1.50 -9.49 9.66
CA VAL A 34 -2.88 -9.83 9.29
C VAL A 34 -2.94 -10.52 7.93
N TYR A 35 -4.06 -11.20 7.66
CA TYR A 35 -4.40 -11.76 6.37
C TYR A 35 -5.77 -11.28 5.91
N THR A 36 -5.88 -10.90 4.64
CA THR A 36 -7.15 -10.51 4.05
C THR A 36 -7.49 -11.35 2.82
N PRO A 37 -8.78 -11.62 2.57
CA PRO A 37 -9.19 -12.43 1.43
C PRO A 37 -8.88 -11.75 0.10
N HIS A 38 -8.69 -12.55 -0.96
CA HIS A 38 -8.42 -12.04 -2.31
C HIS A 38 -9.66 -11.46 -3.00
N LEU A 39 -10.84 -11.89 -2.56
CA LEU A 39 -12.14 -11.48 -3.08
C LEU A 39 -12.92 -10.77 -1.99
N ALA A 40 -13.67 -9.74 -2.38
CA ALA A 40 -14.61 -9.09 -1.48
C ALA A 40 -15.90 -8.70 -2.19
N ASN A 41 -16.97 -8.58 -1.40
CA ASN A 41 -18.25 -8.10 -1.89
C ASN A 41 -18.14 -6.67 -2.42
N GLY A 42 -18.82 -6.37 -3.51
CA GLY A 42 -18.79 -5.07 -4.18
C GLY A 42 -19.14 -3.90 -3.27
N LYS A 43 -20.01 -4.09 -2.28
CA LYS A 43 -20.37 -3.05 -1.29
C LYS A 43 -19.15 -2.48 -0.55
N LEU A 44 -18.11 -3.29 -0.33
CA LEU A 44 -16.88 -2.80 0.29
C LEU A 44 -16.17 -1.79 -0.62
N PHE A 45 -16.10 -2.11 -1.91
CA PHE A 45 -15.45 -1.25 -2.92
C PHE A 45 -16.29 -0.04 -3.31
N GLU A 46 -17.62 -0.11 -3.20
CA GLU A 46 -18.52 1.06 -3.26
C GLU A 46 -18.22 2.02 -2.10
N THR A 47 -18.26 1.50 -0.86
CA THR A 47 -18.04 2.28 0.36
C THR A 47 -16.67 2.96 0.39
N SER A 48 -15.64 2.29 -0.12
CA SER A 48 -14.27 2.81 -0.18
C SER A 48 -13.98 3.66 -1.42
N GLY A 49 -14.96 3.86 -2.31
CA GLY A 49 -14.84 4.67 -3.52
C GLY A 49 -14.08 4.01 -4.67
N HIS A 50 -13.62 2.76 -4.54
CA HIS A 50 -12.84 2.10 -5.59
C HIS A 50 -13.64 1.93 -6.89
N LEU A 51 -14.93 1.60 -6.81
CA LEU A 51 -15.78 1.46 -8.00
C LEU A 51 -16.06 2.80 -8.68
N GLN A 52 -15.96 3.90 -7.95
CA GLN A 52 -16.15 5.24 -8.50
C GLN A 52 -14.90 5.79 -9.20
N TRP A 53 -13.70 5.55 -8.59
CA TRP A 53 -12.46 6.23 -9.00
C TRP A 53 -11.42 5.30 -9.62
N TYR A 54 -11.57 3.99 -9.45
CA TYR A 54 -10.57 3.00 -9.84
C TYR A 54 -11.13 1.80 -10.63
N ALA A 55 -12.40 1.87 -11.08
CA ALA A 55 -13.08 0.75 -11.76
C ALA A 55 -12.30 0.22 -12.96
N ASP A 56 -11.72 1.10 -13.78
CA ASP A 56 -10.94 0.71 -14.96
C ASP A 56 -9.66 -0.10 -14.64
N GLY A 57 -9.16 0.01 -13.41
CA GLY A 57 -8.03 -0.74 -12.90
C GLY A 57 -8.41 -2.04 -12.20
N MET A 58 -9.69 -2.35 -12.06
CA MET A 58 -10.18 -3.56 -11.41
C MET A 58 -10.51 -4.64 -12.45
N TYR A 59 -10.31 -5.92 -12.07
CA TYR A 59 -10.85 -7.02 -12.85
C TYR A 59 -12.37 -6.96 -12.90
N PRO A 60 -12.99 -7.46 -13.99
CA PRO A 60 -14.45 -7.53 -14.08
C PRO A 60 -15.06 -8.24 -12.87
N PRO A 61 -16.25 -7.83 -12.47
CA PRO A 61 -16.95 -8.46 -11.35
C PRO A 61 -17.27 -9.93 -11.61
N MET A 62 -17.38 -10.67 -10.52
CA MET A 62 -17.89 -12.06 -10.49
C MET A 62 -19.26 -12.04 -9.85
N GLU A 63 -20.26 -12.45 -10.62
CA GLU A 63 -21.61 -12.62 -10.09
C GLU A 63 -21.70 -13.96 -9.35
N MET A 64 -22.15 -13.92 -8.11
CA MET A 64 -22.35 -15.09 -7.26
C MET A 64 -23.75 -15.07 -6.67
N ASP A 65 -24.21 -16.20 -6.10
CA ASP A 65 -25.58 -16.38 -5.58
C ASP A 65 -26.04 -15.31 -4.59
N ASN A 66 -25.09 -14.69 -3.87
CA ASN A 66 -25.36 -13.72 -2.81
C ASN A 66 -24.79 -12.31 -3.09
N GLY A 67 -24.48 -12.02 -4.35
CA GLY A 67 -24.03 -10.69 -4.79
C GLY A 67 -22.81 -10.68 -5.68
N THR A 68 -22.40 -9.49 -6.02
CA THR A 68 -21.27 -9.19 -6.92
C THR A 68 -19.97 -9.12 -6.12
N TYR A 69 -18.95 -9.83 -6.55
CA TYR A 69 -17.64 -9.86 -5.92
C TYR A 69 -16.55 -9.38 -6.87
N TYR A 70 -15.51 -8.81 -6.32
CA TYR A 70 -14.34 -8.32 -7.06
C TYR A 70 -13.04 -8.88 -6.48
N MET A 71 -12.04 -9.08 -7.33
CA MET A 71 -10.66 -9.26 -6.90
C MET A 71 -10.14 -7.93 -6.34
N LYS A 72 -9.49 -7.97 -5.18
CA LYS A 72 -8.99 -6.75 -4.53
C LYS A 72 -7.85 -6.10 -5.33
N PRO A 73 -7.97 -4.82 -5.70
CA PRO A 73 -6.87 -4.06 -6.31
C PRO A 73 -5.90 -3.49 -5.26
N MET A 74 -6.35 -3.41 -4.02
CA MET A 74 -5.64 -2.87 -2.85
C MET A 74 -6.10 -3.59 -1.57
N ASN A 75 -5.26 -3.60 -0.53
CA ASN A 75 -5.58 -4.20 0.76
C ASN A 75 -6.27 -3.21 1.72
N CYS A 76 -6.16 -1.90 1.47
CA CYS A 76 -6.64 -0.83 2.34
C CYS A 76 -8.07 -1.01 2.87
N PRO A 77 -9.09 -1.34 2.04
CA PRO A 77 -10.45 -1.49 2.55
C PRO A 77 -10.59 -2.58 3.60
N MET A 78 -9.84 -3.69 3.44
CA MET A 78 -9.87 -4.82 4.37
C MET A 78 -9.17 -4.48 5.69
N HIS A 79 -8.02 -3.79 5.64
CA HIS A 79 -7.36 -3.31 6.86
C HIS A 79 -8.25 -2.33 7.63
N CYS A 80 -9.01 -1.47 6.94
CA CYS A 80 -10.03 -0.64 7.57
C CYS A 80 -11.16 -1.45 8.22
N LEU A 81 -11.58 -2.59 7.63
CA LEU A 81 -12.53 -3.49 8.28
C LEU A 81 -11.96 -4.12 9.56
N ILE A 82 -10.69 -4.54 9.54
CA ILE A 82 -10.01 -5.05 10.74
C ILE A 82 -9.96 -3.96 11.81
N PHE A 83 -9.58 -2.73 11.45
CA PHE A 83 -9.58 -1.61 12.40
C PHE A 83 -10.97 -1.38 13.01
N ARG A 84 -12.03 -1.43 12.22
CA ARG A 84 -13.42 -1.20 12.63
C ARG A 84 -14.11 -2.40 13.28
N SER A 85 -13.48 -3.57 13.30
CA SER A 85 -14.11 -4.82 13.78
C SER A 85 -14.52 -4.80 15.26
N ARG A 86 -13.94 -3.90 16.05
CA ARG A 86 -14.27 -3.65 17.45
C ARG A 86 -14.10 -2.17 17.81
N GLN A 87 -14.70 -1.76 18.91
CA GLN A 87 -14.39 -0.47 19.50
C GLN A 87 -12.94 -0.46 20.00
N ARG A 88 -12.25 0.65 19.76
CA ARG A 88 -10.85 0.84 20.16
C ARG A 88 -10.72 2.09 21.01
N SER A 89 -9.84 2.04 22.00
CA SER A 89 -9.44 3.22 22.73
C SER A 89 -8.37 3.99 21.93
N TYR A 90 -8.36 5.31 22.04
CA TYR A 90 -7.27 6.13 21.49
C TYR A 90 -5.89 5.75 22.07
N ARG A 91 -5.87 5.11 23.26
CA ARG A 91 -4.64 4.61 23.88
C ARG A 91 -4.05 3.38 23.17
N GLU A 92 -4.79 2.74 22.28
CA GLU A 92 -4.31 1.64 21.45
C GLU A 92 -3.61 2.14 20.18
N LEU A 93 -3.58 3.46 19.97
CA LEU A 93 -2.90 4.09 18.83
C LEU A 93 -1.48 4.51 19.22
N PRO A 94 -0.52 4.42 18.31
CA PRO A 94 -0.69 4.00 16.92
C PRO A 94 -0.90 2.48 16.78
N LEU A 95 -1.82 2.07 15.92
CA LEU A 95 -2.00 0.68 15.51
C LEU A 95 -1.40 0.49 14.12
N ARG A 96 -0.47 -0.43 13.96
CA ARG A 96 0.21 -0.72 12.71
C ARG A 96 -0.15 -2.12 12.25
N LEU A 97 -0.89 -2.23 11.16
CA LEU A 97 -1.25 -3.51 10.53
C LEU A 97 -0.35 -3.75 9.32
N PHE A 98 0.06 -5.00 9.11
CA PHE A 98 0.91 -5.42 8.01
C PHE A 98 0.44 -6.74 7.42
N GLU A 99 0.46 -6.88 6.09
CA GLU A 99 0.32 -8.17 5.42
C GLU A 99 1.23 -8.28 4.20
N LEU A 100 1.60 -9.51 3.85
CA LEU A 100 2.11 -9.83 2.52
C LEU A 100 0.90 -10.06 1.60
N GLY A 101 0.30 -8.94 1.18
CA GLY A 101 -1.01 -8.90 0.53
C GLY A 101 -0.92 -9.07 -0.97
N ASN A 102 -1.61 -10.07 -1.52
CA ASN A 102 -1.76 -10.19 -2.96
C ASN A 102 -2.84 -9.24 -3.45
N VAL A 103 -2.52 -8.47 -4.48
CA VAL A 103 -3.44 -7.55 -5.15
C VAL A 103 -3.50 -7.83 -6.64
N TYR A 104 -4.61 -7.44 -7.26
CA TYR A 104 -4.92 -7.75 -8.66
C TYR A 104 -5.40 -6.50 -9.38
N ARG A 105 -4.65 -6.09 -10.42
CA ARG A 105 -4.93 -4.89 -11.18
C ARG A 105 -5.08 -5.22 -12.65
N TYR A 106 -6.16 -4.74 -13.26
CA TYR A 106 -6.43 -4.96 -14.68
C TYR A 106 -5.58 -4.00 -15.53
N GLU A 107 -4.27 -4.27 -15.55
CA GLU A 107 -3.33 -3.49 -16.36
C GLU A 107 -3.51 -3.79 -17.85
N ARG A 108 -3.46 -2.76 -18.68
CA ARG A 108 -3.51 -2.91 -20.15
C ARG A 108 -2.30 -3.69 -20.63
N ALA A 109 -2.47 -4.56 -21.64
CA ALA A 109 -1.41 -5.43 -22.14
C ALA A 109 -0.13 -4.66 -22.55
N GLY A 110 -0.28 -3.49 -23.18
CA GLY A 110 0.85 -2.65 -23.60
C GLY A 110 1.62 -1.94 -22.48
N THR A 111 1.12 -1.99 -21.25
CA THR A 111 1.80 -1.36 -20.09
C THR A 111 2.59 -2.36 -19.26
N LEU A 112 2.45 -3.66 -19.54
CA LEU A 112 3.14 -4.70 -18.76
C LEU A 112 4.64 -4.66 -19.01
N HIS A 113 5.44 -4.73 -17.92
CA HIS A 113 6.90 -4.66 -18.02
C HIS A 113 7.57 -5.54 -16.97
N GLY A 114 8.09 -6.70 -17.39
CA GLY A 114 8.82 -7.64 -16.52
C GLY A 114 8.05 -7.99 -15.25
N LEU A 115 8.69 -7.82 -14.09
CA LEU A 115 8.07 -7.90 -12.76
C LEU A 115 7.72 -6.51 -12.19
N MET A 116 8.07 -5.43 -12.89
CA MET A 116 7.84 -4.06 -12.39
C MET A 116 6.39 -3.60 -12.59
N ARG A 117 5.73 -4.11 -13.64
CA ARG A 117 4.30 -3.81 -13.87
C ARG A 117 3.58 -5.06 -14.32
N ILE A 118 2.88 -5.69 -13.41
CA ILE A 118 2.18 -6.96 -13.57
C ILE A 118 0.75 -6.86 -13.03
N ARG A 119 -0.08 -7.84 -13.35
CA ARG A 119 -1.51 -7.85 -13.02
C ARG A 119 -1.83 -8.48 -11.67
N GLY A 120 -0.96 -9.35 -11.17
CA GLY A 120 -1.11 -9.98 -9.86
C GLY A 120 0.23 -10.03 -9.16
N PHE A 121 0.33 -9.42 -7.98
CA PHE A 121 1.58 -9.33 -7.22
C PHE A 121 1.32 -9.24 -5.72
N THR A 122 2.35 -9.54 -4.96
CA THR A 122 2.35 -9.43 -3.50
C THR A 122 3.03 -8.13 -3.10
N GLN A 123 2.41 -7.42 -2.20
CA GLN A 123 2.97 -6.23 -1.54
C GLN A 123 3.25 -6.56 -0.08
N ASP A 124 4.35 -6.04 0.45
CA ASP A 124 4.55 -5.87 1.88
C ASP A 124 3.82 -4.58 2.30
N ASP A 125 2.51 -4.72 2.47
CA ASP A 125 1.57 -3.61 2.61
C ASP A 125 1.22 -3.39 4.07
N SER A 126 1.34 -2.15 4.53
CA SER A 126 1.03 -1.78 5.89
C SER A 126 0.17 -0.52 5.98
N HIS A 127 -0.70 -0.50 7.00
CA HIS A 127 -1.56 0.63 7.30
C HIS A 127 -1.39 1.02 8.75
N ILE A 128 -1.06 2.29 8.99
CA ILE A 128 -0.86 2.86 10.32
C ILE A 128 -2.06 3.73 10.66
N TYR A 129 -2.72 3.39 11.75
CA TYR A 129 -3.81 4.16 12.33
C TYR A 129 -3.27 4.91 13.53
N CYS A 130 -3.26 6.23 13.45
CA CYS A 130 -2.68 7.09 14.50
C CYS A 130 -3.56 8.33 14.74
N THR A 131 -3.32 9.03 15.85
CA THR A 131 -3.91 10.34 16.05
C THR A 131 -3.17 11.39 15.22
N LYS A 132 -3.77 12.59 15.08
CA LYS A 132 -3.14 13.69 14.36
C LYS A 132 -1.80 14.11 14.99
N GLU A 133 -1.72 14.05 16.31
CA GLU A 133 -0.54 14.41 17.09
C GLU A 133 0.62 13.41 16.90
N GLN A 134 0.29 12.14 16.66
CA GLN A 134 1.27 11.05 16.41
C GLN A 134 1.79 11.04 14.97
N LEU A 135 1.10 11.71 14.04
CA LEU A 135 1.35 11.58 12.60
C LEU A 135 2.80 11.88 12.20
N ALA A 136 3.38 12.95 12.72
CA ALA A 136 4.74 13.36 12.35
C ALA A 136 5.79 12.34 12.78
N GLU A 137 5.66 11.79 13.98
CA GLU A 137 6.56 10.76 14.51
C GLU A 137 6.40 9.43 13.75
N GLU A 138 5.15 9.03 13.47
CA GLU A 138 4.88 7.82 12.69
C GLU A 138 5.43 7.90 11.28
N VAL A 139 5.32 9.04 10.60
CA VAL A 139 5.89 9.25 9.27
C VAL A 139 7.40 9.20 9.30
N ALA A 140 8.06 9.84 10.27
CA ALA A 140 9.52 9.79 10.41
C ALA A 140 10.01 8.35 10.64
N SER A 141 9.37 7.63 11.57
CA SER A 141 9.67 6.22 11.86
C SER A 141 9.46 5.31 10.63
N LEU A 142 8.38 5.54 9.88
CA LEU A 142 8.08 4.80 8.66
C LEU A 142 9.14 5.03 7.58
N LEU A 143 9.62 6.27 7.41
CA LEU A 143 10.66 6.59 6.44
C LEU A 143 11.97 5.88 6.78
N ASP A 144 12.41 5.91 8.03
CA ASP A 144 13.61 5.22 8.48
C ASP A 144 13.47 3.71 8.28
N PHE A 145 12.30 3.15 8.59
CA PHE A 145 11.99 1.74 8.40
C PHE A 145 12.10 1.35 6.91
N VAL A 146 11.39 2.06 6.02
CA VAL A 146 11.38 1.78 4.57
C VAL A 146 12.80 1.88 3.99
N LEU A 147 13.54 2.94 4.32
CA LEU A 147 14.92 3.11 3.86
C LEU A 147 15.82 1.97 4.35
N SER A 148 15.66 1.52 5.59
CA SER A 148 16.43 0.40 6.14
C SER A 148 16.16 -0.91 5.41
N VAL A 149 14.92 -1.16 5.03
CA VAL A 149 14.53 -2.37 4.25
C VAL A 149 15.09 -2.29 2.83
N LEU A 150 14.95 -1.16 2.15
CA LEU A 150 15.44 -0.99 0.78
C LEU A 150 16.97 -1.11 0.70
N ARG A 151 17.70 -0.52 1.65
CA ARG A 151 19.17 -0.65 1.73
C ARG A 151 19.61 -2.11 1.94
N ALA A 152 18.88 -2.88 2.72
CA ALA A 152 19.15 -4.31 2.89
C ALA A 152 19.06 -5.11 1.59
N PHE A 153 18.27 -4.63 0.63
CA PHE A 153 18.16 -5.19 -0.73
C PHE A 153 19.09 -4.52 -1.75
N GLY A 154 19.99 -3.64 -1.31
CA GLY A 154 20.99 -2.98 -2.16
C GLY A 154 20.51 -1.73 -2.88
N PHE A 155 19.38 -1.14 -2.45
CA PHE A 155 18.89 0.14 -2.96
C PHE A 155 19.37 1.29 -2.07
N ASP A 156 20.52 1.86 -2.39
CA ASP A 156 21.12 2.96 -1.61
C ASP A 156 20.65 4.34 -2.08
N ASP A 157 20.35 4.48 -3.37
CA ASP A 157 19.85 5.73 -3.95
C ASP A 157 18.33 5.66 -4.14
N VAL A 158 17.59 6.08 -3.12
CA VAL A 158 16.13 6.02 -3.08
C VAL A 158 15.56 7.44 -3.10
N ALA A 159 14.78 7.75 -4.14
CA ALA A 159 13.95 8.95 -4.15
C ALA A 159 12.61 8.68 -3.45
N ILE A 160 12.36 9.38 -2.36
CA ILE A 160 11.09 9.31 -1.64
C ILE A 160 10.16 10.37 -2.23
N GLY A 161 9.05 9.91 -2.80
CA GLY A 161 7.94 10.77 -3.22
C GLY A 161 6.89 10.91 -2.12
N ALA A 162 5.82 11.61 -2.41
CA ALA A 162 4.66 11.68 -1.52
C ALA A 162 4.14 10.29 -1.13
N PRO A 163 3.46 10.14 0.03
CA PRO A 163 3.03 8.85 0.55
C PRO A 163 2.35 7.98 -0.50
N GLY A 164 2.87 6.79 -0.71
CA GLY A 164 2.38 5.82 -1.70
C GLY A 164 3.18 5.73 -3.00
N TYR A 165 4.19 6.57 -3.23
CA TYR A 165 4.97 6.56 -4.47
C TYR A 165 6.47 6.59 -4.22
N VAL A 166 7.01 5.49 -3.77
CA VAL A 166 8.47 5.28 -3.71
C VAL A 166 8.95 4.85 -5.10
N GLY A 167 9.92 5.57 -5.67
CA GLY A 167 10.60 5.15 -6.90
C GLY A 167 9.98 5.59 -8.22
N LEU A 168 8.97 6.49 -8.25
CA LEU A 168 8.49 7.07 -9.49
C LEU A 168 9.29 8.33 -9.87
N PRO A 169 9.59 8.55 -11.18
CA PRO A 169 10.27 9.74 -11.62
C PRO A 169 9.46 11.00 -11.28
N ARG A 170 10.17 12.10 -10.95
CA ARG A 170 9.59 13.39 -10.52
C ARG A 170 8.44 13.93 -11.42
N GLN A 171 8.39 13.50 -12.66
CA GLN A 171 7.38 13.92 -13.66
C GLN A 171 6.00 13.26 -13.45
N ALA A 172 5.91 12.20 -12.61
CA ALA A 172 4.65 11.48 -12.34
C ALA A 172 3.83 12.07 -11.19
N PHE A 173 4.29 13.14 -10.55
CA PHE A 173 3.63 13.73 -9.40
C PHE A 173 2.62 14.81 -9.82
N SER A 174 1.40 14.69 -9.30
CA SER A 174 0.44 15.80 -9.34
C SER A 174 0.96 17.01 -8.53
N PRO A 175 0.41 18.23 -8.74
CA PRO A 175 0.74 19.39 -7.92
C PRO A 175 0.66 19.11 -6.41
N HIS A 176 -0.39 18.43 -5.97
CA HIS A 176 -0.62 18.03 -4.56
C HIS A 176 0.53 17.17 -3.98
N HIS A 177 1.11 16.28 -4.77
CA HIS A 177 2.25 15.48 -4.33
C HIS A 177 3.53 16.30 -4.17
N ARG A 178 3.69 17.37 -4.95
CA ARG A 178 4.85 18.29 -4.79
C ARG A 178 4.76 19.08 -3.49
N GLU A 179 3.59 19.52 -3.11
CA GLU A 179 3.31 20.23 -1.86
C GLU A 179 3.58 19.35 -0.64
N MET A 180 3.13 18.09 -0.67
CA MET A 180 3.45 17.12 0.36
C MET A 180 4.95 16.87 0.48
N ALA A 181 5.68 16.75 -0.62
CA ALA A 181 7.14 16.60 -0.60
C ALA A 181 7.86 17.83 -0.03
N GLN A 182 7.32 19.04 -0.23
CA GLN A 182 7.84 20.28 0.37
C GLN A 182 7.57 20.35 1.88
N LEU A 183 6.39 19.88 2.29
CA LEU A 183 6.04 19.74 3.72
C LEU A 183 7.04 18.82 4.45
N TYR A 184 7.37 17.66 3.85
CA TYR A 184 8.33 16.72 4.41
C TYR A 184 9.76 17.24 4.48
N ARG A 185 10.15 18.14 3.58
CA ARG A 185 11.46 18.80 3.61
C ARG A 185 11.51 19.99 4.55
N GLY A 186 10.39 20.34 5.20
CA GLY A 186 10.28 21.53 6.05
C GLY A 186 10.31 22.84 5.25
N GLU A 187 10.10 22.77 3.93
CA GLU A 187 10.04 23.94 3.03
C GLU A 187 8.66 24.62 3.06
N LEU A 188 7.64 23.90 3.58
CA LEU A 188 6.26 24.38 3.78
C LEU A 188 5.81 24.03 5.19
N SER A 189 5.09 24.94 5.85
CA SER A 189 4.39 24.64 7.08
C SER A 189 3.04 23.92 6.79
N LEU A 190 2.50 23.22 7.80
CA LEU A 190 1.17 22.58 7.72
C LEU A 190 0.07 23.59 7.36
N ASP A 191 0.15 24.83 7.89
CA ASP A 191 -0.82 25.89 7.61
C ASP A 191 -0.74 26.40 6.16
N GLN A 192 0.47 26.46 5.60
CA GLN A 192 0.68 26.79 4.18
C GLN A 192 0.18 25.70 3.24
N ALA A 193 0.34 24.42 3.61
CA ALA A 193 -0.17 23.31 2.82
C ALA A 193 -1.71 23.28 2.80
N HIS A 194 -2.38 23.63 3.92
CA HIS A 194 -3.85 23.72 3.97
C HIS A 194 -4.43 24.84 3.10
N GLN A 195 -3.70 25.96 2.91
CA GLN A 195 -4.15 27.07 2.06
C GLN A 195 -4.06 26.79 0.56
N LEU A 196 -3.36 25.73 0.16
CA LEU A 196 -3.20 25.33 -1.26
C LEU A 196 -4.21 24.25 -1.69
N THR A 197 -5.03 23.74 -0.77
CA THR A 197 -6.05 22.70 -1.01
C THR A 197 -7.49 23.21 -1.08
N ASP A 198 -7.72 24.51 -0.85
CA ASP A 198 -8.98 25.24 -1.08
C ASP A 198 -8.99 25.89 -2.46
#